data_d5ae06c77d227429ee438e38871f207a
#
_entry.id   d5ae06c77d227429ee438e38871f207a
#
_cell.length_a   1.000
_cell.length_b   1.000
_cell.length_c   1.000
_cell.angle_alpha   90.00
_cell.angle_beta   90.00
_cell.angle_gamma   90.00
#
_symmetry.space_group_name_H-M   'P 1'
#
loop_
_entity.id
_entity.type
_entity.pdbx_description
1 polymer ?
#
loop_
_entity_poly.entity_id
_entity_poly.type
_entity_poly.pdbx_seq_one_letter_code
_entity_poly.pdbx_strand_id
1 'polypeptide(L)'
;MPDGSLKLRGRVRAVLGDNIDTDIIYPGRYLNITDREKTAEHLFELAYPGIRAGLQPGDLILGGKNFGCGSSREQAAAALKFAGAGAVIAASFARIFFRNAINLGLAAIVSPEAAAMSAAGDELEIDLVAGEIHNLTQDRVVPSARLDPRAAELLAAGGLIPYLKRKYAQEGRNPCLVTV
;
A
#
# COMPACT_ATOMS: atom_id res chain seq x y z
N MET A 1 18.54 -4.46 6.57
CA MET A 1 17.91 -5.16 7.71
C MET A 1 18.69 -6.46 7.89
N PRO A 2 19.31 -6.74 9.05
CA PRO A 2 20.20 -7.89 9.23
C PRO A 2 19.49 -9.25 9.33
N ASP A 3 18.19 -9.31 9.52
CA ASP A 3 17.46 -10.56 9.82
C ASP A 3 16.45 -10.99 8.74
N GLY A 4 16.40 -10.33 7.60
CA GLY A 4 15.47 -10.67 6.54
C GLY A 4 13.98 -10.46 6.90
N SER A 5 13.67 -9.92 8.08
CA SER A 5 12.30 -9.70 8.51
C SER A 5 11.75 -8.43 7.87
N LEU A 6 10.62 -8.56 7.18
CA LEU A 6 9.89 -7.43 6.62
C LEU A 6 8.56 -7.33 7.39
N LYS A 7 8.63 -6.67 8.55
CA LYS A 7 7.48 -6.49 9.43
C LYS A 7 6.92 -5.08 9.35
N LEU A 8 5.60 -4.99 9.38
CA LEU A 8 4.87 -3.74 9.46
C LEU A 8 3.95 -3.77 10.68
N ARG A 9 3.76 -2.62 11.31
CA ARG A 9 2.78 -2.46 12.38
C ARG A 9 2.03 -1.16 12.17
N GLY A 10 0.72 -1.18 12.34
CA GLY A 10 -0.11 0.00 12.17
C GLY A 10 -1.51 -0.20 12.69
N ARG A 11 -2.22 0.92 12.82
CA ARG A 11 -3.61 0.94 13.22
C ARG A 11 -4.50 0.93 11.98
N VAL A 12 -5.57 0.16 12.00
CA VAL A 12 -6.61 0.17 10.96
C VAL A 12 -7.33 1.51 10.99
N ARG A 13 -7.11 2.34 9.97
CA ARG A 13 -7.77 3.65 9.83
C ARG A 13 -9.18 3.52 9.28
N ALA A 14 -9.37 2.64 8.31
CA ALA A 14 -10.64 2.43 7.66
C ALA A 14 -10.79 0.99 7.17
N VAL A 15 -12.01 0.50 7.18
CA VAL A 15 -12.43 -0.75 6.57
C VAL A 15 -13.42 -0.41 5.47
N LEU A 16 -13.03 -0.68 4.22
CA LEU A 16 -13.79 -0.38 3.02
C LEU A 16 -14.40 -1.66 2.44
N GLY A 17 -15.46 -1.50 1.66
CA GLY A 17 -16.13 -2.62 1.02
C GLY A 17 -15.39 -3.18 -0.21
N ASP A 18 -16.14 -3.94 -1.00
CA ASP A 18 -15.69 -4.49 -2.28
C ASP A 18 -15.67 -3.42 -3.39
N ASN A 19 -14.90 -3.69 -4.44
CA ASN A 19 -14.84 -2.89 -5.66
C ASN A 19 -14.52 -1.40 -5.43
N ILE A 20 -13.58 -1.14 -4.51
CA ILE A 20 -13.03 0.22 -4.36
C ILE A 20 -12.22 0.55 -5.61
N ASP A 21 -12.79 1.34 -6.49
CA ASP A 21 -12.15 1.70 -7.75
C ASP A 21 -11.14 2.85 -7.60
N THR A 22 -10.34 3.04 -8.64
CA THR A 22 -9.28 4.07 -8.64
C THR A 22 -9.83 5.49 -8.62
N ASP A 23 -11.06 5.76 -9.07
CA ASP A 23 -11.72 7.07 -8.96
C ASP A 23 -12.21 7.35 -7.54
N ILE A 24 -12.62 6.31 -6.81
CA ILE A 24 -12.94 6.42 -5.38
C ILE A 24 -11.67 6.76 -4.58
N ILE A 25 -10.54 6.09 -4.89
CA ILE A 25 -9.27 6.32 -4.19
C ILE A 25 -8.71 7.71 -4.53
N TYR A 26 -8.67 8.06 -5.82
CA TYR A 26 -8.11 9.31 -6.31
C TYR A 26 -8.88 9.81 -7.53
N PRO A 27 -9.67 10.89 -7.40
CA PRO A 27 -10.56 11.35 -8.49
C PRO A 27 -9.81 11.76 -9.75
N GLY A 28 -10.33 11.32 -10.91
CA GLY A 28 -9.70 11.52 -12.21
C GLY A 28 -9.42 12.96 -12.60
N ARG A 29 -10.15 13.92 -12.06
CA ARG A 29 -9.94 15.36 -12.29
C ARG A 29 -8.60 15.90 -11.81
N TYR A 30 -7.90 15.15 -10.94
CA TYR A 30 -6.62 15.53 -10.35
C TYR A 30 -5.41 14.81 -10.96
N LEU A 31 -5.58 14.05 -12.04
CA LEU A 31 -4.50 13.24 -12.64
C LEU A 31 -3.30 14.04 -13.15
N ASN A 32 -3.47 15.34 -13.39
CA ASN A 32 -2.40 16.26 -13.78
C ASN A 32 -1.56 16.78 -12.61
N ILE A 33 -1.93 16.47 -11.37
CA ILE A 33 -1.15 16.84 -10.18
C ILE A 33 0.01 15.86 -10.03
N THR A 34 1.24 16.40 -10.02
CA THR A 34 2.49 15.63 -9.83
C THR A 34 3.14 15.87 -8.47
N ASP A 35 2.72 16.92 -7.78
CA ASP A 35 3.19 17.23 -6.42
C ASP A 35 2.65 16.21 -5.42
N ARG A 36 3.54 15.70 -4.55
CA ARG A 36 3.21 14.62 -3.60
C ARG A 36 2.21 15.03 -2.53
N GLU A 37 2.38 16.22 -1.97
CA GLU A 37 1.52 16.72 -0.90
C GLU A 37 0.13 16.98 -1.43
N LYS A 38 0.04 17.66 -2.58
CA LYS A 38 -1.23 17.89 -3.27
C LYS A 38 -1.91 16.60 -3.70
N THR A 39 -1.14 15.61 -4.16
CA THR A 39 -1.71 14.30 -4.49
C THR A 39 -2.31 13.65 -3.24
N ALA A 40 -1.63 13.71 -2.10
CA ALA A 40 -2.13 13.15 -0.85
C ALA A 40 -3.41 13.84 -0.34
N GLU A 41 -3.60 15.14 -0.61
CA GLU A 41 -4.77 15.91 -0.16
C GLU A 41 -6.08 15.39 -0.73
N HIS A 42 -6.07 14.82 -1.94
CA HIS A 42 -7.26 14.33 -2.65
C HIS A 42 -7.56 12.85 -2.43
N LEU A 43 -6.84 12.19 -1.50
CA LEU A 43 -7.09 10.79 -1.15
C LEU A 43 -8.51 10.62 -0.62
N PHE A 44 -9.31 9.75 -1.26
CA PHE A 44 -10.69 9.42 -0.89
C PHE A 44 -11.65 10.63 -0.81
N GLU A 45 -11.30 11.77 -1.40
CA GLU A 45 -11.98 13.04 -1.22
C GLU A 45 -13.50 12.97 -1.46
N LEU A 46 -13.94 12.24 -2.48
CA LEU A 46 -15.34 12.19 -2.86
C LEU A 46 -16.17 11.21 -2.04
N ALA A 47 -15.62 10.04 -1.75
CA ALA A 47 -16.38 8.95 -1.13
C ALA A 47 -16.20 8.87 0.38
N TYR A 48 -14.98 9.16 0.87
CA TYR A 48 -14.63 8.98 2.29
C TYR A 48 -13.70 10.11 2.80
N PRO A 49 -14.11 11.38 2.73
CA PRO A 49 -13.21 12.52 3.03
C PRO A 49 -12.63 12.50 4.45
N GLY A 50 -13.32 11.87 5.40
CA GLY A 50 -12.83 11.72 6.77
C GLY A 50 -11.61 10.81 6.92
N ILE A 51 -11.37 9.90 5.97
CA ILE A 51 -10.21 8.99 6.02
C ILE A 51 -8.92 9.82 5.93
N ARG A 52 -8.81 10.70 4.94
CA ARG A 52 -7.61 11.52 4.76
C ARG A 52 -7.32 12.40 5.98
N ALA A 53 -8.33 13.05 6.53
CA ALA A 53 -8.18 13.95 7.68
C ALA A 53 -7.70 13.22 8.94
N GLY A 54 -8.08 11.95 9.11
CA GLY A 54 -7.70 11.14 10.26
C GLY A 54 -6.47 10.26 10.06
N LEU A 55 -5.96 10.11 8.83
CA LEU A 55 -4.86 9.20 8.51
C LEU A 55 -3.55 9.67 9.14
N GLN A 56 -2.92 8.79 9.89
CA GLN A 56 -1.60 9.00 10.47
C GLN A 56 -0.54 8.18 9.71
N PRO A 57 0.74 8.61 9.70
CA PRO A 57 1.81 7.82 9.10
C PRO A 57 1.87 6.41 9.68
N GLY A 58 1.86 5.41 8.79
CA GLY A 58 1.88 4.00 9.15
C GLY A 58 0.49 3.36 9.32
N ASP A 59 -0.59 4.13 9.29
CA ASP A 59 -1.96 3.59 9.36
C ASP A 59 -2.25 2.63 8.20
N LEU A 60 -3.16 1.69 8.45
CA LEU A 60 -3.57 0.64 7.53
C LEU A 60 -4.96 0.94 6.96
N ILE A 61 -5.12 0.69 5.66
CA ILE A 61 -6.42 0.72 4.99
C ILE A 61 -6.81 -0.71 4.67
N LEU A 62 -7.99 -1.13 5.09
CA LEU A 62 -8.55 -2.42 4.75
C LEU A 62 -9.60 -2.28 3.64
N GLY A 63 -9.65 -3.27 2.74
CA GLY A 63 -10.63 -3.33 1.67
C GLY A 63 -11.13 -4.75 1.42
N GLY A 64 -12.27 -4.86 0.79
CA GLY A 64 -12.84 -6.13 0.37
C GLY A 64 -12.21 -6.68 -0.91
N LYS A 65 -13.03 -7.31 -1.75
CA LYS A 65 -12.60 -7.87 -3.04
C LYS A 65 -12.35 -6.78 -4.08
N ASN A 66 -11.40 -7.05 -4.99
CA ASN A 66 -11.14 -6.24 -6.18
C ASN A 66 -10.78 -4.77 -5.86
N PHE A 67 -9.97 -4.55 -4.83
CA PHE A 67 -9.50 -3.21 -4.45
C PHE A 67 -8.58 -2.62 -5.54
N GLY A 68 -8.80 -1.35 -5.88
CA GLY A 68 -8.04 -0.65 -6.92
C GLY A 68 -8.47 -1.02 -8.34
N CYS A 69 -9.73 -1.48 -8.53
CA CYS A 69 -10.29 -1.73 -9.86
C CYS A 69 -10.49 -0.44 -10.67
N GLY A 70 -10.97 -0.57 -11.90
CA GLY A 70 -11.19 0.56 -12.81
C GLY A 70 -9.96 0.90 -13.64
N SER A 71 -9.70 2.18 -13.84
CA SER A 71 -8.64 2.67 -14.72
C SER A 71 -7.23 2.37 -14.19
N SER A 72 -6.28 2.20 -15.13
CA SER A 72 -4.85 1.98 -14.81
C SER A 72 -4.18 3.27 -14.32
N ARG A 73 -4.52 3.69 -13.09
CA ARG A 73 -4.00 4.94 -12.51
C ARG A 73 -2.99 4.64 -11.42
N GLU A 74 -1.73 5.01 -11.68
CA GLU A 74 -0.68 4.98 -10.67
C GLU A 74 -0.97 5.95 -9.53
N GLN A 75 -1.63 7.07 -9.81
CA GLN A 75 -1.97 8.11 -8.86
C GLN A 75 -2.82 7.61 -7.69
N ALA A 76 -3.66 6.58 -7.88
CA ALA A 76 -4.44 6.00 -6.79
C ALA A 76 -3.52 5.35 -5.72
N ALA A 77 -2.51 4.58 -6.14
CA ALA A 77 -1.53 4.02 -5.22
C ALA A 77 -0.58 5.11 -4.66
N ALA A 78 -0.25 6.11 -5.49
CA ALA A 78 0.57 7.24 -5.09
C ALA A 78 -0.10 8.09 -4.00
N ALA A 79 -1.41 8.38 -4.12
CA ALA A 79 -2.16 9.13 -3.12
C ALA A 79 -2.14 8.44 -1.75
N LEU A 80 -2.36 7.12 -1.69
CA LEU A 80 -2.24 6.33 -0.46
C LEU A 80 -0.84 6.41 0.13
N LYS A 81 0.19 6.20 -0.70
CA LYS A 81 1.59 6.25 -0.27
C LYS A 81 1.97 7.62 0.26
N PHE A 82 1.65 8.68 -0.47
CA PHE A 82 2.03 10.04 -0.09
C PHE A 82 1.20 10.58 1.09
N ALA A 83 -0.02 10.09 1.27
CA ALA A 83 -0.81 10.37 2.46
C ALA A 83 -0.28 9.69 3.74
N GLY A 84 0.70 8.77 3.60
CA GLY A 84 1.33 8.12 4.73
C GLY A 84 0.75 6.75 5.09
N ALA A 85 -0.11 6.16 4.27
CA ALA A 85 -0.58 4.80 4.51
C ALA A 85 0.61 3.83 4.60
N GLY A 86 0.67 3.02 5.65
CA GLY A 86 1.69 2.00 5.85
C GLY A 86 1.49 0.78 4.96
N ALA A 87 0.24 0.35 4.82
CA ALA A 87 -0.16 -0.73 3.93
C ALA A 87 -1.64 -0.65 3.57
N VAL A 88 -1.99 -1.34 2.49
CA VAL A 88 -3.37 -1.70 2.15
C VAL A 88 -3.50 -3.22 2.29
N ILE A 89 -4.49 -3.68 3.05
CA ILE A 89 -4.84 -5.10 3.20
C ILE A 89 -6.20 -5.30 2.56
N ALA A 90 -6.33 -6.26 1.65
CA ALA A 90 -7.60 -6.51 0.99
C ALA A 90 -7.84 -8.00 0.73
N ALA A 91 -9.11 -8.37 0.55
CA ALA A 91 -9.46 -9.73 0.16
C ALA A 91 -8.88 -10.09 -1.22
N SER A 92 -8.85 -9.13 -2.14
CA SER A 92 -8.12 -9.22 -3.41
C SER A 92 -7.89 -7.83 -4.02
N PHE A 93 -6.93 -7.72 -4.94
CA PHE A 93 -6.60 -6.49 -5.65
C PHE A 93 -6.79 -6.63 -7.15
N ALA A 94 -7.10 -5.52 -7.81
CA ALA A 94 -6.91 -5.40 -9.25
C ALA A 94 -5.40 -5.46 -9.57
N ARG A 95 -5.04 -6.26 -10.58
CA ARG A 95 -3.63 -6.57 -10.92
C ARG A 95 -2.76 -5.33 -11.14
N ILE A 96 -3.30 -4.33 -11.81
CA ILE A 96 -2.54 -3.11 -12.14
C ILE A 96 -2.29 -2.29 -10.88
N PHE A 97 -3.31 -2.11 -10.02
CA PHE A 97 -3.17 -1.41 -8.75
C PHE A 97 -2.13 -2.09 -7.86
N PHE A 98 -2.20 -3.41 -7.70
CA PHE A 98 -1.24 -4.19 -6.90
C PHE A 98 0.20 -3.92 -7.36
N ARG A 99 0.45 -4.02 -8.67
CA ARG A 99 1.78 -3.75 -9.25
C ARG A 99 2.24 -2.31 -9.01
N ASN A 100 1.37 -1.33 -9.20
CA ASN A 100 1.68 0.07 -8.97
C ASN A 100 2.00 0.35 -7.50
N ALA A 101 1.24 -0.22 -6.57
CA ALA A 101 1.48 -0.10 -5.13
C ALA A 101 2.89 -0.62 -4.77
N ILE A 102 3.23 -1.85 -5.17
CA ILE A 102 4.56 -2.42 -4.92
C ILE A 102 5.68 -1.58 -5.55
N ASN A 103 5.51 -1.11 -6.79
CA ASN A 103 6.48 -0.27 -7.47
C ASN A 103 6.71 1.08 -6.77
N LEU A 104 5.68 1.63 -6.13
CA LEU A 104 5.77 2.85 -5.33
C LEU A 104 6.27 2.60 -3.90
N GLY A 105 6.47 1.35 -3.51
CA GLY A 105 6.86 0.98 -2.14
C GLY A 105 5.71 1.09 -1.13
N LEU A 106 4.48 0.94 -1.58
CA LEU A 106 3.30 0.76 -0.74
C LEU A 106 3.00 -0.74 -0.62
N ALA A 107 2.98 -1.27 0.59
CA ALA A 107 2.64 -2.66 0.82
C ALA A 107 1.16 -2.91 0.49
N ALA A 108 0.90 -3.80 -0.46
CA ALA A 108 -0.42 -4.32 -0.80
C ALA A 108 -0.46 -5.80 -0.40
N ILE A 109 -1.35 -6.17 0.52
CA ILE A 109 -1.34 -7.46 1.19
C ILE A 109 -2.67 -8.16 1.00
N VAL A 110 -2.64 -9.34 0.38
CA VAL A 110 -3.85 -10.15 0.20
C VAL A 110 -4.09 -10.98 1.46
N SER A 111 -5.18 -10.73 2.16
CA SER A 111 -5.67 -11.52 3.28
C SER A 111 -7.19 -11.35 3.41
N PRO A 112 -7.98 -12.28 2.84
CA PRO A 112 -9.43 -12.25 2.99
C PRO A 112 -9.88 -12.31 4.44
N GLU A 113 -9.17 -13.09 5.26
CA GLU A 113 -9.46 -13.26 6.68
C GLU A 113 -9.21 -11.97 7.47
N ALA A 114 -8.07 -11.31 7.27
CA ALA A 114 -7.80 -10.04 7.96
C ALA A 114 -8.78 -8.95 7.53
N ALA A 115 -9.13 -8.89 6.23
CA ALA A 115 -10.10 -7.95 5.71
C ALA A 115 -11.51 -8.15 6.32
N ALA A 116 -11.89 -9.40 6.61
CA ALA A 116 -13.21 -9.73 7.16
C ALA A 116 -13.30 -9.56 8.68
N MET A 117 -12.20 -9.80 9.41
CA MET A 117 -12.24 -9.85 10.87
C MET A 117 -11.85 -8.54 11.56
N SER A 118 -11.06 -7.70 10.90
CA SER A 118 -10.52 -6.50 11.55
C SER A 118 -11.50 -5.32 11.45
N ALA A 119 -11.50 -4.51 12.49
CA ALA A 119 -12.31 -3.30 12.60
C ALA A 119 -11.43 -2.03 12.58
N ALA A 120 -12.05 -0.88 12.27
CA ALA A 120 -11.38 0.40 12.40
C ALA A 120 -10.96 0.62 13.87
N GLY A 121 -9.71 1.02 14.06
CA GLY A 121 -9.11 1.17 15.39
C GLY A 121 -8.26 -0.02 15.84
N ASP A 122 -8.41 -1.22 15.24
CA ASP A 122 -7.56 -2.37 15.56
C ASP A 122 -6.10 -2.09 15.25
N GLU A 123 -5.21 -2.68 16.02
CA GLU A 123 -3.77 -2.64 15.81
C GLU A 123 -3.30 -3.98 15.22
N LEU A 124 -2.64 -3.93 14.07
CA LEU A 124 -2.16 -5.11 13.38
C LEU A 124 -0.62 -5.12 13.29
N GLU A 125 -0.05 -6.30 13.52
CA GLU A 125 1.34 -6.61 13.16
C GLU A 125 1.34 -7.59 11.99
N ILE A 126 2.15 -7.31 10.98
CA ILE A 126 2.16 -8.02 9.71
C ILE A 126 3.57 -8.52 9.45
N ASP A 127 3.75 -9.82 9.30
CA ASP A 127 4.98 -10.43 8.83
C ASP A 127 4.83 -10.84 7.36
N LEU A 128 5.41 -10.03 6.47
CA LEU A 128 5.29 -10.22 5.03
C LEU A 128 6.08 -11.44 4.51
N VAL A 129 7.07 -11.90 5.27
CA VAL A 129 7.88 -13.09 4.94
C VAL A 129 7.20 -14.36 5.43
N ALA A 130 6.72 -14.37 6.67
CA ALA A 130 5.96 -15.49 7.20
C ALA A 130 4.60 -15.64 6.50
N GLY A 131 4.01 -14.53 6.05
CA GLY A 131 2.65 -14.50 5.49
C GLY A 131 1.60 -14.58 6.58
N GLU A 132 1.80 -13.81 7.66
CA GLU A 132 0.93 -13.80 8.83
C GLU A 132 0.57 -12.38 9.23
N ILE A 133 -0.65 -12.21 9.71
CA ILE A 133 -1.15 -10.96 10.28
C ILE A 133 -1.67 -11.27 11.68
N HIS A 134 -1.09 -10.62 12.68
CA HIS A 134 -1.56 -10.67 14.06
C HIS A 134 -2.40 -9.41 14.36
N ASN A 135 -3.68 -9.58 14.61
CA ASN A 135 -4.53 -8.53 15.17
C ASN A 135 -4.29 -8.50 16.69
N LEU A 136 -3.49 -7.53 17.11
CA LEU A 136 -3.07 -7.37 18.52
C LEU A 136 -4.23 -6.95 19.42
N THR A 137 -5.23 -6.27 18.85
CA THR A 137 -6.43 -5.83 19.61
C THR A 137 -7.34 -6.99 19.93
N GLN A 138 -7.48 -7.95 19.02
CA GLN A 138 -8.37 -9.10 19.15
C GLN A 138 -7.64 -10.38 19.56
N ASP A 139 -6.29 -10.33 19.67
CA ASP A 139 -5.41 -11.47 19.93
C ASP A 139 -5.66 -12.66 18.95
N ARG A 140 -5.66 -12.35 17.65
CA ARG A 140 -5.92 -13.33 16.59
C ARG A 140 -4.86 -13.26 15.52
N VAL A 141 -4.38 -14.43 15.09
CA VAL A 141 -3.46 -14.58 13.97
C VAL A 141 -4.19 -15.18 12.78
N VAL A 142 -4.03 -14.58 11.62
CA VAL A 142 -4.61 -15.04 10.35
C VAL A 142 -3.57 -15.04 9.23
N PRO A 143 -3.74 -15.91 8.22
CA PRO A 143 -2.81 -15.95 7.11
C PRO A 143 -2.95 -14.73 6.18
N SER A 144 -1.84 -14.40 5.53
CA SER A 144 -1.81 -13.53 4.36
C SER A 144 -1.03 -14.18 3.23
N ALA A 145 -1.24 -13.70 2.01
CA ALA A 145 -0.38 -14.10 0.90
C ALA A 145 1.06 -13.65 1.19
N ARG A 146 2.00 -14.57 1.07
CA ARG A 146 3.43 -14.25 1.13
C ARG A 146 3.80 -13.37 -0.05
N LEU A 147 4.64 -12.38 0.19
CA LEU A 147 5.18 -11.60 -0.90
C LEU A 147 6.17 -12.43 -1.73
N ASP A 148 6.07 -12.25 -3.04
CA ASP A 148 7.14 -12.69 -3.94
C ASP A 148 8.46 -12.03 -3.52
N PRO A 149 9.60 -12.75 -3.57
CA PRO A 149 10.91 -12.22 -3.17
C PRO A 149 11.27 -10.89 -3.85
N ARG A 150 10.89 -10.74 -5.11
CA ARG A 150 11.11 -9.50 -5.86
C ARG A 150 10.28 -8.34 -5.33
N ALA A 151 9.02 -8.60 -5.00
CA ALA A 151 8.16 -7.59 -4.37
C ALA A 151 8.68 -7.18 -2.99
N ALA A 152 9.19 -8.13 -2.21
CA ALA A 152 9.82 -7.86 -0.93
C ALA A 152 11.06 -6.98 -1.06
N GLU A 153 11.95 -7.23 -2.06
CA GLU A 153 13.11 -6.38 -2.35
C GLU A 153 12.69 -4.95 -2.71
N LEU A 154 11.65 -4.78 -3.53
CA LEU A 154 11.15 -3.47 -3.91
C LEU A 154 10.59 -2.71 -2.72
N LEU A 155 9.78 -3.35 -1.88
CA LEU A 155 9.24 -2.72 -0.67
C LEU A 155 10.35 -2.33 0.32
N ALA A 156 11.33 -3.22 0.56
CA ALA A 156 12.48 -2.94 1.42
C ALA A 156 13.35 -1.79 0.91
N ALA A 157 13.37 -1.58 -0.41
CA ALA A 157 14.08 -0.46 -1.03
C ALA A 157 13.29 0.86 -0.99
N GLY A 158 11.98 0.82 -0.68
CA GLY A 158 11.09 1.98 -0.76
C GLY A 158 10.48 2.19 -2.15
N GLY A 159 10.48 1.16 -3.01
CA GLY A 159 9.92 1.13 -4.35
C GLY A 159 10.93 0.90 -5.46
N LEU A 160 10.43 0.82 -6.68
CA LEU A 160 11.21 0.48 -7.88
C LEU A 160 12.35 1.48 -8.14
N ILE A 161 12.06 2.77 -8.09
CA ILE A 161 13.07 3.81 -8.39
C ILE A 161 14.23 3.81 -7.38
N PRO A 162 14.00 3.81 -6.05
CA PRO A 162 15.07 3.65 -5.07
C PRO A 162 15.83 2.32 -5.22
N TYR A 163 15.13 1.23 -5.54
CA TYR A 163 15.75 -0.06 -5.81
C TYR A 163 16.73 0.02 -6.98
N LEU A 164 16.29 0.56 -8.13
CA LEU A 164 17.13 0.69 -9.33
C LEU A 164 18.34 1.60 -9.09
N LYS A 165 18.13 2.75 -8.42
CA LYS A 165 19.24 3.64 -8.05
C LYS A 165 20.32 2.93 -7.24
N ARG A 166 19.91 2.13 -6.24
CA ARG A 166 20.83 1.36 -5.40
C ARG A 166 21.56 0.29 -6.22
N LYS A 167 20.83 -0.45 -7.07
CA LYS A 167 21.39 -1.50 -7.91
C LYS A 167 22.44 -0.94 -8.88
N TYR A 168 22.11 0.14 -9.60
CA TYR A 168 23.04 0.74 -10.57
C TYR A 168 24.26 1.37 -9.89
N ALA A 169 24.10 1.94 -8.71
CA ALA A 169 25.24 2.45 -7.94
C ALA A 169 26.21 1.31 -7.54
N GLN A 170 25.71 0.13 -7.19
CA GLN A 170 26.52 -1.05 -6.89
C GLN A 170 27.23 -1.62 -8.12
N GLU A 171 26.62 -1.52 -9.31
CA GLU A 171 27.19 -1.97 -10.59
C GLU A 171 28.18 -0.95 -11.19
N GLY A 172 28.47 0.17 -10.52
CA GLY A 172 29.33 1.26 -11.05
C GLY A 172 28.71 2.02 -12.23
N ARG A 173 27.41 1.85 -12.48
CA ARG A 173 26.67 2.53 -13.55
C ARG A 173 26.07 3.83 -13.01
N ASN A 174 26.12 4.88 -13.84
CA ASN A 174 25.57 6.18 -13.45
C ASN A 174 24.02 6.11 -13.34
N PRO A 175 23.43 6.29 -12.14
CA PRO A 175 21.99 6.23 -11.94
C PRO A 175 21.23 7.39 -12.63
N CYS A 176 21.91 8.43 -13.08
CA CYS A 176 21.29 9.57 -13.79
C CYS A 176 20.87 9.26 -15.24
N LEU A 177 21.27 8.11 -15.81
CA LEU A 177 20.84 7.70 -17.15
C LEU A 177 19.48 7.00 -17.19
N VAL A 178 18.83 6.81 -16.05
CA VAL A 178 17.44 6.35 -15.93
C VAL A 178 16.52 7.56 -15.73
N THR A 179 16.53 8.45 -16.71
CA THR A 179 15.48 9.47 -16.82
C THR A 179 14.39 8.84 -17.68
N VAL A 180 13.25 8.53 -17.06
CA VAL A 180 12.01 8.18 -17.75
C VAL A 180 11.22 9.45 -17.94
#